data_965d0e0a2832884d862d2b4e611e29c0
#
_entry.id   965d0e0a2832884d862d2b4e611e29c0
#
_cell.length_a   1.000
_cell.length_b   1.000
_cell.length_c   1.000
_cell.angle_alpha   90.00
_cell.angle_beta   90.00
_cell.angle_gamma   90.00
#
_symmetry.space_group_name_H-M   'P 1'
#
loop_
_entity.id
_entity.type
_entity.pdbx_description
1 polymer ?
#
loop_
_entity_poly.entity_id
_entity_poly.type
_entity_poly.pdbx_seq_one_letter_code
_entity_poly.pdbx_strand_id
1 'polypeptide(L)'
;MNSSRRWQLRANLSPVRWLAGMWIEHVAPDFRSVTAALRPRASRVGDAAPHTGAALYALVDPCSLAIVQHAVGPDYLVWDKAGSIEVLAPGRGRVWARLELQDDDLRRIQQMTVSGDKHLHLFSVEVRDADGMVIARIEKMIYVRKRGTST
;
A
#
# COMPACT_ATOMS: atom_id res chain seq x y z
N MET A 1 -9.52 -19.04 9.43
CA MET A 1 -9.53 -17.80 8.61
C MET A 1 -8.10 -17.30 8.50
N ASN A 2 -7.55 -17.18 7.27
CA ASN A 2 -6.16 -16.84 7.02
C ASN A 2 -5.85 -15.39 7.51
N SER A 3 -4.61 -15.13 7.92
CA SER A 3 -4.11 -13.84 8.41
C SER A 3 -4.42 -12.68 7.45
N SER A 4 -4.23 -12.88 6.16
CA SER A 4 -4.51 -11.90 5.11
C SER A 4 -6.00 -11.50 5.04
N ARG A 5 -6.93 -12.46 5.16
CA ARG A 5 -8.37 -12.18 5.21
C ARG A 5 -8.78 -11.43 6.48
N ARG A 6 -8.17 -11.75 7.62
CA ARG A 6 -8.44 -11.02 8.88
C ARG A 6 -7.99 -9.57 8.79
N TRP A 7 -6.81 -9.33 8.21
CA TRP A 7 -6.31 -7.98 7.99
C TRP A 7 -7.19 -7.20 7.00
N GLN A 8 -7.57 -7.82 5.87
CA GLN A 8 -8.46 -7.22 4.88
C GLN A 8 -9.79 -6.78 5.50
N LEU A 9 -10.42 -7.66 6.29
CA LEU A 9 -11.68 -7.34 6.97
C LEU A 9 -11.51 -6.17 7.95
N ARG A 10 -10.47 -6.20 8.79
CA ARG A 10 -10.19 -5.10 9.73
C ARG A 10 -9.91 -3.79 9.00
N ALA A 11 -9.15 -3.85 7.91
CA ALA A 11 -8.85 -2.69 7.09
C ALA A 11 -10.13 -2.07 6.51
N ASN A 12 -11.03 -2.89 5.99
CA ASN A 12 -12.29 -2.43 5.40
C ASN A 12 -13.34 -1.99 6.44
N LEU A 13 -13.23 -2.44 7.69
CA LEU A 13 -14.09 -1.98 8.79
C LEU A 13 -13.61 -0.67 9.43
N SER A 14 -12.46 -0.12 9.02
CA SER A 14 -11.97 1.16 9.55
C SER A 14 -12.90 2.30 9.13
N PRO A 15 -13.48 3.06 10.07
CA PRO A 15 -14.38 4.18 9.76
C PRO A 15 -13.71 5.24 8.88
N VAL A 16 -12.43 5.50 9.08
CA VAL A 16 -11.66 6.49 8.30
C VAL A 16 -11.54 6.07 6.83
N ARG A 17 -11.26 4.79 6.56
CA ARG A 17 -11.18 4.26 5.20
C ARG A 17 -12.55 4.23 4.53
N TRP A 18 -13.56 3.82 5.28
CA TRP A 18 -14.93 3.85 4.80
C TRP A 18 -15.36 5.28 4.46
N LEU A 19 -15.00 6.24 5.32
CA LEU A 19 -15.21 7.67 5.06
C LEU A 19 -14.47 8.17 3.81
N ALA A 20 -13.27 7.68 3.54
CA ALA A 20 -12.47 8.02 2.36
C ALA A 20 -12.92 7.30 1.07
N GLY A 21 -13.88 6.37 1.14
CA GLY A 21 -14.26 5.53 -0.02
C GLY A 21 -13.20 4.49 -0.41
N MET A 22 -12.22 4.26 0.48
CA MET A 22 -11.14 3.31 0.24
C MET A 22 -11.57 1.90 0.59
N TRP A 23 -11.22 0.95 -0.29
CA TRP A 23 -11.54 -0.44 -0.13
C TRP A 23 -10.35 -1.33 -0.49
N ILE A 24 -10.03 -2.30 0.36
CA ILE A 24 -9.07 -3.37 0.05
C ILE A 24 -9.84 -4.48 -0.68
N GLU A 25 -9.58 -4.63 -1.96
CA GLU A 25 -10.30 -5.59 -2.80
C GLU A 25 -9.69 -6.99 -2.71
N HIS A 26 -8.37 -7.06 -2.66
CA HIS A 26 -7.67 -8.34 -2.62
C HIS A 26 -6.41 -8.25 -1.77
N VAL A 27 -6.14 -9.31 -1.02
CA VAL A 27 -4.86 -9.55 -0.33
C VAL A 27 -4.45 -10.99 -0.62
N ALA A 28 -3.26 -11.18 -1.17
CA ALA A 28 -2.73 -12.51 -1.43
C ALA A 28 -2.61 -13.33 -0.13
N PRO A 29 -2.79 -14.68 -0.17
CA PRO A 29 -2.69 -15.52 1.01
C PRO A 29 -1.34 -15.42 1.75
N ASP A 30 -0.27 -15.19 1.00
CA ASP A 30 1.10 -15.00 1.49
C ASP A 30 1.40 -13.54 1.88
N PHE A 31 0.44 -12.64 1.77
CA PHE A 31 0.54 -11.22 2.03
C PHE A 31 1.53 -10.45 1.12
N ARG A 32 1.92 -11.04 -0.01
CA ARG A 32 2.93 -10.46 -0.93
C ARG A 32 2.35 -9.47 -1.93
N SER A 33 1.03 -9.47 -2.11
CA SER A 33 0.35 -8.47 -2.92
C SER A 33 -0.96 -8.01 -2.30
N VAL A 34 -1.28 -6.73 -2.51
CA VAL A 34 -2.52 -6.09 -2.10
C VAL A 34 -3.05 -5.26 -3.25
N THR A 35 -4.34 -5.38 -3.53
CA THR A 35 -5.08 -4.50 -4.43
C THR A 35 -6.04 -3.66 -3.62
N ALA A 36 -5.92 -2.34 -3.74
CA ALA A 36 -6.78 -1.36 -3.09
C ALA A 36 -7.46 -0.49 -4.15
N ALA A 37 -8.67 -0.03 -3.85
CA ALA A 37 -9.43 0.84 -4.74
C ALA A 37 -10.12 1.97 -3.96
N LEU A 38 -10.26 3.13 -4.62
CA LEU A 38 -11.23 4.14 -4.26
C LEU A 38 -12.48 3.90 -5.09
N ARG A 39 -13.63 3.90 -4.43
CA ARG A 39 -14.94 3.81 -5.07
C ARG A 39 -15.62 5.16 -4.98
N PRO A 40 -16.33 5.57 -6.04
CA PRO A 40 -17.11 6.78 -5.96
C PRO A 40 -18.10 6.64 -4.81
N ARG A 41 -18.16 7.62 -3.95
CA ARG A 41 -19.28 7.76 -3.05
C ARG A 41 -20.43 8.29 -3.88
N ALA A 42 -21.62 7.79 -3.62
CA ALA A 42 -22.84 8.49 -3.99
C ALA A 42 -22.83 9.86 -3.28
N SER A 43 -22.10 10.80 -3.86
CA SER A 43 -22.02 12.16 -3.40
C SER A 43 -23.24 12.90 -3.93
N ARG A 44 -23.95 13.58 -3.06
CA ARG A 44 -25.04 14.48 -3.44
C ARG A 44 -24.61 15.65 -4.32
N VAL A 45 -23.32 15.78 -4.59
CA VAL A 45 -22.72 16.79 -5.47
C VAL A 45 -22.04 16.06 -6.60
N GLY A 46 -22.81 15.71 -7.63
CA GLY A 46 -22.42 15.19 -8.94
C GLY A 46 -21.22 14.24 -8.99
N ASP A 47 -21.36 13.11 -9.63
CA ASP A 47 -20.34 12.06 -9.86
C ASP A 47 -19.09 12.52 -10.62
N ALA A 48 -18.84 13.82 -10.71
CA ALA A 48 -17.87 14.41 -11.63
C ALA A 48 -16.59 14.92 -10.95
N ALA A 49 -16.51 14.97 -9.62
CA ALA A 49 -15.31 15.48 -8.95
C ALA A 49 -14.15 14.47 -9.02
N PRO A 50 -12.95 14.88 -9.46
CA PRO A 50 -11.81 14.00 -9.47
C PRO A 50 -11.35 13.71 -8.04
N HIS A 51 -10.73 12.53 -7.84
CA HIS A 51 -10.08 12.21 -6.57
C HIS A 51 -8.91 13.15 -6.31
N THR A 52 -8.75 13.56 -5.06
CA THR A 52 -7.60 14.39 -4.65
C THR A 52 -6.31 13.56 -4.64
N GLY A 53 -5.17 14.23 -4.82
CA GLY A 53 -3.86 13.58 -4.69
C GLY A 53 -3.69 12.88 -3.33
N ALA A 54 -4.20 13.48 -2.25
CA ALA A 54 -4.19 12.88 -0.92
C ALA A 54 -4.98 11.56 -0.86
N ALA A 55 -6.14 11.48 -1.50
CA ALA A 55 -6.94 10.26 -1.55
C ALA A 55 -6.24 9.16 -2.37
N LEU A 56 -5.63 9.52 -3.50
CA LEU A 56 -4.84 8.58 -4.31
C LEU A 56 -3.62 8.07 -3.54
N TYR A 57 -2.91 8.94 -2.83
CA TYR A 57 -1.76 8.55 -2.01
C TYR A 57 -2.16 7.62 -0.87
N ALA A 58 -3.27 7.93 -0.18
CA ALA A 58 -3.80 7.12 0.92
C ALA A 58 -4.18 5.69 0.50
N LEU A 59 -4.40 5.43 -0.79
CA LEU A 59 -4.63 4.10 -1.34
C LEU A 59 -3.42 3.17 -1.17
N VAL A 60 -2.22 3.72 -1.35
CA VAL A 60 -0.95 2.98 -1.37
C VAL A 60 -0.30 2.94 0.01
N ASP A 61 -0.38 4.04 0.75
CA ASP A 61 0.34 4.28 2.00
C ASP A 61 0.22 3.11 3.01
N PRO A 62 -0.96 2.70 3.47
CA PRO A 62 -1.07 1.65 4.48
C PRO A 62 -0.76 0.24 3.92
N CYS A 63 -0.90 0.04 2.61
CA CYS A 63 -0.67 -1.25 1.98
C CYS A 63 0.81 -1.57 1.87
N SER A 64 1.64 -0.58 1.50
CA SER A 64 3.08 -0.74 1.37
C SER A 64 3.73 -1.16 2.70
N LEU A 65 3.36 -0.49 3.79
CA LEU A 65 3.84 -0.82 5.13
C LEU A 65 3.40 -2.23 5.55
N ALA A 66 2.12 -2.57 5.36
CA ALA A 66 1.56 -3.86 5.75
C ALA A 66 2.23 -5.04 5.02
N ILE A 67 2.47 -4.92 3.71
CA ILE A 67 3.15 -5.95 2.91
C ILE A 67 4.53 -6.24 3.49
N VAL A 68 5.34 -5.21 3.72
CA VAL A 68 6.71 -5.40 4.22
C VAL A 68 6.69 -5.97 5.64
N GLN A 69 5.87 -5.43 6.55
CA GLN A 69 5.77 -5.93 7.93
C GLN A 69 5.40 -7.41 8.00
N HIS A 70 4.45 -7.85 7.16
CA HIS A 70 4.05 -9.27 7.12
C HIS A 70 5.12 -10.16 6.49
N ALA A 71 5.83 -9.66 5.47
CA ALA A 71 6.84 -10.44 4.76
C ALA A 71 8.10 -10.67 5.60
N VAL A 72 8.55 -9.67 6.35
CA VAL A 72 9.78 -9.79 7.16
C VAL A 72 9.52 -10.33 8.57
N GLY A 73 8.30 -10.14 9.09
CA GLY A 73 7.90 -10.64 10.41
C GLY A 73 8.28 -9.74 11.59
N PRO A 74 8.01 -10.22 12.84
CA PRO A 74 8.10 -9.40 14.04
C PRO A 74 9.52 -9.03 14.47
N ASP A 75 10.52 -9.75 13.97
CA ASP A 75 11.93 -9.51 14.31
C ASP A 75 12.52 -8.27 13.63
N TYR A 76 11.70 -7.55 12.88
CA TYR A 76 12.12 -6.36 12.15
C TYR A 76 11.42 -5.09 12.66
N LEU A 77 12.14 -3.99 12.56
CA LEU A 77 11.59 -2.65 12.65
C LEU A 77 11.25 -2.19 11.25
N VAL A 78 10.00 -1.82 11.04
CA VAL A 78 9.49 -1.38 9.73
C VAL A 78 8.64 -0.14 9.92
N TRP A 79 8.95 0.93 9.21
CA TRP A 79 8.12 2.15 9.19
C TRP A 79 8.23 2.93 7.87
N ASP A 80 7.29 3.79 7.64
CA ASP A 80 7.30 4.71 6.50
C ASP A 80 8.42 5.74 6.66
N LYS A 81 9.28 5.84 5.66
CA LYS A 81 10.41 6.79 5.66
C LYS A 81 10.09 8.04 4.84
N ALA A 82 9.57 7.86 3.64
CA ALA A 82 9.26 8.93 2.71
C ALA A 82 8.29 8.45 1.64
N GLY A 83 7.72 9.38 0.92
CA GLY A 83 6.93 9.08 -0.27
C GLY A 83 6.60 10.33 -1.06
N SER A 84 6.25 10.11 -2.31
CA SER A 84 5.82 11.16 -3.23
C SER A 84 4.69 10.67 -4.12
N ILE A 85 3.95 11.61 -4.69
CA ILE A 85 2.92 11.35 -5.69
C ILE A 85 3.06 12.33 -6.84
N GLU A 86 2.96 11.80 -8.04
CA GLU A 86 2.80 12.55 -9.28
C GLU A 86 1.42 12.25 -9.85
N VAL A 87 0.56 13.25 -9.93
CA VAL A 87 -0.77 13.12 -10.55
C VAL A 87 -0.65 13.45 -12.03
N LEU A 88 -0.94 12.48 -12.90
CA LEU A 88 -0.80 12.58 -14.34
C LEU A 88 -2.10 12.97 -15.03
N ALA A 89 -3.24 12.55 -14.46
CA ALA A 89 -4.57 12.85 -14.98
C ALA A 89 -5.61 12.87 -13.86
N PRO A 90 -6.73 13.59 -14.04
CA PRO A 90 -7.81 13.57 -13.05
C PRO A 90 -8.47 12.20 -13.01
N GLY A 91 -8.31 11.48 -11.88
CA GLY A 91 -8.97 10.19 -11.65
C GLY A 91 -10.42 10.39 -11.21
N ARG A 92 -11.34 9.74 -11.89
CA ARG A 92 -12.77 9.77 -11.59
C ARG A 92 -13.32 8.36 -11.46
N GLY A 93 -14.43 8.22 -10.76
CA GLY A 93 -15.05 6.91 -10.57
C GLY A 93 -14.16 5.94 -9.75
N ARG A 94 -14.18 4.66 -10.12
CA ARG A 94 -13.30 3.68 -9.49
C ARG A 94 -11.88 3.85 -10.00
N VAL A 95 -10.94 4.06 -9.07
CA VAL A 95 -9.50 4.00 -9.32
C VAL A 95 -8.88 2.95 -8.41
N TRP A 96 -7.82 2.32 -8.84
CA TRP A 96 -7.21 1.22 -8.11
C TRP A 96 -5.67 1.19 -8.25
N ALA A 97 -5.04 0.58 -7.28
CA ALA A 97 -3.60 0.31 -7.28
C ALA A 97 -3.33 -1.11 -6.79
N ARG A 98 -2.33 -1.75 -7.37
CA ARG A 98 -1.79 -3.03 -6.92
C ARG A 98 -0.36 -2.85 -6.48
N LEU A 99 -0.10 -3.27 -5.26
CA LEU A 99 1.25 -3.35 -4.69
C LEU A 99 1.67 -4.80 -4.64
N GLU A 100 2.95 -5.04 -4.92
CA GLU A 100 3.52 -6.38 -4.87
C GLU A 100 4.97 -6.30 -4.38
N LEU A 101 5.31 -7.18 -3.45
CA LEU A 101 6.69 -7.39 -3.00
C LEU A 101 7.21 -8.67 -3.66
N GLN A 102 8.14 -8.52 -4.59
CA GLN A 102 8.73 -9.64 -5.32
C GLN A 102 9.65 -10.48 -4.40
N ASP A 103 9.88 -11.73 -4.79
CA ASP A 103 10.79 -12.62 -4.04
C ASP A 103 12.21 -12.07 -3.96
N ASP A 104 12.66 -11.43 -5.03
CA ASP A 104 13.98 -10.79 -5.09
C ASP A 104 14.09 -9.60 -4.14
N ASP A 105 13.02 -8.83 -4.00
CA ASP A 105 12.97 -7.70 -3.07
C ASP A 105 13.05 -8.20 -1.62
N LEU A 106 12.30 -9.23 -1.28
CA LEU A 106 12.37 -9.82 0.06
C LEU A 106 13.74 -10.39 0.36
N ARG A 107 14.34 -11.13 -0.59
CA ARG A 107 15.71 -11.64 -0.44
C ARG A 107 16.71 -10.50 -0.22
N ARG A 108 16.60 -9.42 -1.00
CA ARG A 108 17.45 -8.24 -0.86
C ARG A 108 17.28 -7.58 0.51
N ILE A 109 16.06 -7.38 0.97
CA ILE A 109 15.78 -6.84 2.32
C ILE A 109 16.48 -7.70 3.38
N GLN A 110 16.30 -9.02 3.33
CA GLN A 110 16.89 -9.95 4.30
C GLN A 110 18.42 -9.93 4.27
N GLN A 111 19.03 -9.94 3.08
CA GLN A 111 20.49 -9.89 2.91
C GLN A 111 21.09 -8.59 3.43
N MET A 112 20.47 -7.45 3.10
CA MET A 112 20.96 -6.13 3.49
C MET A 112 20.79 -5.81 4.97
N THR A 113 19.95 -6.56 5.67
CA THR A 113 19.65 -6.33 7.09
C THR A 113 20.21 -7.40 8.02
N VAL A 114 20.89 -8.41 7.48
CA VAL A 114 21.42 -9.55 8.28
C VAL A 114 22.41 -9.11 9.34
N SER A 115 23.24 -8.11 9.07
CA SER A 115 24.20 -7.50 10.00
C SER A 115 23.59 -6.55 11.02
N GLY A 116 22.26 -6.31 10.96
CA GLY A 116 21.59 -5.28 11.74
C GLY A 116 21.61 -3.89 11.09
N ASP A 117 22.12 -3.79 9.87
CA ASP A 117 22.06 -2.55 9.10
C ASP A 117 20.64 -2.25 8.63
N LYS A 118 20.39 -0.98 8.27
CA LYS A 118 19.12 -0.56 7.69
C LYS A 118 19.09 -0.83 6.19
N HIS A 119 17.93 -1.17 5.68
CA HIS A 119 17.62 -1.16 4.25
C HIS A 119 16.44 -0.22 3.97
N LEU A 120 16.50 0.48 2.85
CA LEU A 120 15.40 1.32 2.37
C LEU A 120 14.81 0.66 1.12
N HIS A 121 13.60 0.11 1.27
CA HIS A 121 12.89 -0.50 0.16
C HIS A 121 11.98 0.52 -0.51
N LEU A 122 12.07 0.63 -1.83
CA LEU A 122 11.29 1.55 -2.64
C LEU A 122 10.19 0.78 -3.40
N PHE A 123 8.93 1.14 -3.15
CA PHE A 123 7.83 0.80 -4.02
C PHE A 123 7.60 1.90 -5.05
N SER A 124 7.44 1.52 -6.31
CA SER A 124 6.91 2.38 -7.37
C SER A 124 5.56 1.79 -7.81
N VAL A 125 4.49 2.54 -7.59
CA VAL A 125 3.12 2.05 -7.75
C VAL A 125 2.35 2.96 -8.69
N GLU A 126 1.69 2.38 -9.67
CA GLU A 126 0.78 3.09 -10.55
C GLU A 126 -0.65 2.98 -10.04
N VAL A 127 -1.34 4.12 -9.98
CA VAL A 127 -2.78 4.19 -9.77
C VAL A 127 -3.45 4.28 -11.14
N ARG A 128 -4.42 3.41 -11.36
CA ARG A 128 -5.13 3.29 -12.63
C ARG A 128 -6.62 3.54 -12.47
N ASP A 129 -7.25 4.07 -13.49
CA ASP A 129 -8.70 4.18 -13.58
C ASP A 129 -9.35 2.85 -14.01
N ALA A 130 -10.68 2.88 -14.21
CA ALA A 130 -11.44 1.71 -14.62
C ALA A 130 -11.08 1.21 -16.03
N ASP A 131 -10.57 2.08 -16.89
CA ASP A 131 -10.15 1.75 -18.26
C ASP A 131 -8.67 1.30 -18.32
N GLY A 132 -7.98 1.31 -17.17
CA GLY A 132 -6.59 0.89 -17.04
C GLY A 132 -5.57 2.00 -17.33
N MET A 133 -6.02 3.23 -17.56
CA MET A 133 -5.13 4.38 -17.76
C MET A 133 -4.42 4.74 -16.45
N VAL A 134 -3.12 4.99 -16.51
CA VAL A 134 -2.35 5.46 -15.36
C VAL A 134 -2.69 6.92 -15.08
N ILE A 135 -3.25 7.18 -13.91
CA ILE A 135 -3.66 8.52 -13.47
C ILE A 135 -2.74 9.14 -12.44
N ALA A 136 -1.95 8.32 -11.75
CA ALA A 136 -0.93 8.78 -10.82
C ALA A 136 0.19 7.74 -10.68
N ARG A 137 1.38 8.23 -10.30
CA ARG A 137 2.51 7.41 -9.86
C ARG A 137 2.85 7.78 -8.43
N ILE A 138 3.06 6.75 -7.60
CA ILE A 138 3.35 6.93 -6.17
C ILE A 138 4.63 6.18 -5.87
N GLU A 139 5.57 6.86 -5.24
CA GLU A 139 6.76 6.24 -4.68
C GLU A 139 6.62 6.19 -3.16
N LYS A 140 6.94 5.04 -2.58
CA LYS A 140 6.94 4.82 -1.13
C LYS A 140 8.26 4.19 -0.71
N MET A 141 8.94 4.84 0.20
CA MET A 141 10.18 4.37 0.79
C MET A 141 9.92 3.82 2.19
N ILE A 142 10.15 2.53 2.37
CA ILE A 142 9.95 1.82 3.63
C ILE A 142 11.32 1.55 4.26
N TYR A 143 11.48 1.99 5.51
CA TYR A 143 12.64 1.65 6.31
C TYR A 143 12.47 0.27 6.92
N VAL A 144 13.49 -0.57 6.76
CA VAL A 144 13.53 -1.93 7.33
C VAL A 144 14.86 -2.14 8.03
N ARG A 145 14.80 -2.67 9.25
CA ARG A 145 16.00 -3.06 10.02
C ARG A 145 15.69 -4.27 10.88
N LYS A 146 16.57 -5.27 10.90
CA LYS A 146 16.46 -6.39 11.82
C LYS A 146 16.72 -5.91 13.25
N ARG A 147 15.89 -6.32 14.20
CA ARG A 147 16.11 -6.03 15.62
C ARG A 147 17.36 -6.78 16.09
N GLY A 148 18.22 -6.11 16.84
CA GLY A 148 19.32 -6.79 17.51
C GLY A 148 18.75 -7.82 18.51
N THR A 149 19.32 -8.98 18.58
CA THR A 149 19.10 -9.91 19.69
C THR A 149 19.48 -9.16 20.96
N SER A 150 18.51 -8.78 21.79
CA SER A 150 18.79 -8.37 23.15
C SER A 150 19.39 -9.60 23.85
N THR A 151 20.67 -9.55 24.12
CA THR A 151 21.34 -10.49 25.01
C THR A 151 20.92 -10.19 26.44
#